data_18894e5cf927a0abade261c551a927db
#
_entry.id   18894e5cf927a0abade261c551a927db
#
_cell.length_a   1.000
_cell.length_b   1.000
_cell.length_c   1.000
_cell.angle_alpha   90.00
_cell.angle_beta   90.00
_cell.angle_gamma   90.00
#
_symmetry.space_group_name_H-M   'P 1'
#
loop_
_entity.id
_entity.type
_entity.pdbx_description
1 polymer ?
#
loop_
_entity_poly.entity_id
_entity_poly.type
_entity_poly.pdbx_seq_one_letter_code
_entity_poly.pdbx_strand_id
1 'polypeptide(L)'
;MTMLKDPSSKYRAFPTIDIPDRTWPSKTITAAPIWCSSDLRDGNQSLIEPMDAVKKLRFWKTLVQVGVKEIEASFPAASQTDFDFVRTLIEGNHIPDDTTIQVLTQGREDLIERTFESLRGAKKAIVHLYNATSPSFRRIVFNQDKDGIKEIAVSAAKLFVKYAAQQPDTEWTFEYSPETFSATELEFAKEVCDAVIEVWNPTPEHKMILNLPATVECATPNIYADQIEWFGRHINRRDSVIISLHTHNDRGTGVAATELGLMAGADRVEGCLFGNGERTGNVDLVTVALNLYTQGVHPELDFSDIDGVRKVVEECNQIQVHPRHPYVGDLVHTAFSGSHQDAIRKGFAQQKQGTLWEVPYLPIDPADIGRSYEAVIRVNSQSGKGGIAYLLEQEYDISLPRRMQIEFSQVVQAETDRVGLEMTAPQIYALLQREYLQANTPYALVSHRLQEENGNSSVEVEVSSKGQGENNLRWNGKGNGALEALVAGLPIPVEIMDYNEHAIGAGTHAKAAAYIELRVNGERAVHGVGIDENITTASFKALFSALNRSLSQPEAKAA
;
A
#
# COMPACT_ATOMS: atom_id res chain seq x y z
N MET A 1 17.20 23.11 -23.06
CA MET A 1 16.63 24.14 -22.17
C MET A 1 17.01 23.81 -20.74
N THR A 2 17.31 24.79 -19.91
CA THR A 2 17.61 24.61 -18.48
C THR A 2 16.49 25.23 -17.65
N MET A 3 16.32 24.81 -16.40
CA MET A 3 15.42 25.48 -15.45
C MET A 3 15.81 26.94 -15.29
N LEU A 4 14.82 27.81 -15.03
CA LEU A 4 15.08 29.22 -14.76
C LEU A 4 15.97 29.35 -13.52
N LYS A 5 17.00 30.20 -13.60
CA LYS A 5 17.86 30.54 -12.44
C LYS A 5 17.07 31.32 -11.38
N ASP A 6 16.17 32.18 -11.83
CA ASP A 6 15.28 32.96 -10.99
C ASP A 6 13.81 32.60 -11.33
N PRO A 7 13.20 31.63 -10.63
CA PRO A 7 11.80 31.24 -10.86
C PRO A 7 10.80 32.33 -10.46
N SER A 8 11.18 33.30 -9.59
CA SER A 8 10.27 34.37 -9.16
C SER A 8 9.88 35.32 -10.29
N SER A 9 10.66 35.34 -11.38
CA SER A 9 10.34 36.08 -12.61
C SER A 9 9.09 35.52 -13.33
N LYS A 10 8.67 34.27 -13.03
CA LYS A 10 7.56 33.60 -13.68
C LYS A 10 6.51 33.09 -12.71
N TYR A 11 6.90 32.71 -11.50
CA TYR A 11 6.02 32.11 -10.49
C TYR A 11 6.03 32.97 -9.23
N ARG A 12 4.89 33.01 -8.54
CA ARG A 12 4.74 33.74 -7.27
C ARG A 12 4.25 32.81 -6.18
N ALA A 13 4.64 33.09 -4.95
CA ALA A 13 4.04 32.46 -3.78
C ALA A 13 2.54 32.77 -3.74
N PHE A 14 1.74 31.78 -3.38
CA PHE A 14 0.33 32.02 -3.13
C PHE A 14 0.18 32.87 -1.86
N PRO A 15 -0.68 33.89 -1.85
CA PRO A 15 -0.85 34.75 -0.68
C PRO A 15 -1.42 33.96 0.51
N THR A 16 -1.01 34.32 1.70
CA THR A 16 -1.59 33.80 2.94
C THR A 16 -2.99 34.33 3.15
N ILE A 17 -3.84 33.54 3.81
CA ILE A 17 -5.19 33.97 4.19
C ILE A 17 -5.10 34.62 5.57
N ASP A 18 -5.68 35.82 5.68
CA ASP A 18 -5.72 36.55 6.97
C ASP A 18 -6.81 35.98 7.86
N ILE A 19 -6.42 35.10 8.75
CA ILE A 19 -7.28 34.46 9.75
C ILE A 19 -6.47 34.28 11.05
N PRO A 20 -6.24 35.38 11.81
CA PRO A 20 -5.32 35.37 12.94
C PRO A 20 -5.76 34.46 14.09
N ASP A 21 -7.06 34.22 14.21
CA ASP A 21 -7.72 33.36 15.20
C ASP A 21 -8.12 31.99 14.65
N ARG A 22 -7.39 31.46 13.67
CA ARG A 22 -7.67 30.16 13.07
C ARG A 22 -7.71 29.05 14.13
N THR A 23 -8.67 28.15 13.99
CA THR A 23 -8.90 27.08 14.98
C THR A 23 -8.54 25.68 14.47
N TRP A 24 -8.50 25.49 13.15
CA TRP A 24 -8.32 24.17 12.54
C TRP A 24 -7.05 23.44 13.00
N PRO A 25 -5.87 24.08 13.24
CA PRO A 25 -4.66 23.34 13.62
C PRO A 25 -4.76 22.60 14.95
N SER A 26 -5.71 23.02 15.81
CA SER A 26 -5.94 22.40 17.13
C SER A 26 -7.11 21.41 17.13
N LYS A 27 -7.73 21.17 15.98
CA LYS A 27 -8.84 20.21 15.86
C LYS A 27 -8.35 18.84 15.47
N THR A 28 -9.13 17.83 15.82
CA THR A 28 -8.96 16.44 15.41
C THR A 28 -10.19 15.99 14.65
N ILE A 29 -10.02 15.16 13.65
CA ILE A 29 -11.16 14.52 12.96
C ILE A 29 -11.66 13.40 13.89
N THR A 30 -12.94 13.43 14.24
CA THR A 30 -13.55 12.49 15.20
C THR A 30 -14.66 11.63 14.60
N ALA A 31 -15.05 11.89 13.37
CA ALA A 31 -16.06 11.13 12.62
C ALA A 31 -15.68 11.06 11.14
N ALA A 32 -16.20 10.05 10.45
CA ALA A 32 -16.07 9.97 9.00
C ALA A 32 -16.76 11.15 8.33
N PRO A 33 -16.22 11.71 7.23
CA PRO A 33 -16.95 12.62 6.38
C PRO A 33 -18.00 11.87 5.54
N ILE A 34 -18.90 12.60 4.90
CA ILE A 34 -19.70 12.06 3.80
C ILE A 34 -18.75 11.78 2.63
N TRP A 35 -18.74 10.55 2.13
CA TRP A 35 -17.90 10.17 1.01
C TRP A 35 -18.65 10.22 -0.32
N CYS A 36 -18.07 10.90 -1.30
CA CYS A 36 -18.52 10.86 -2.69
C CYS A 36 -17.41 10.34 -3.59
N SER A 37 -17.71 9.32 -4.40
CA SER A 37 -16.79 8.87 -5.44
C SER A 37 -17.06 9.59 -6.74
N SER A 38 -16.03 10.19 -7.31
CA SER A 38 -16.01 10.74 -8.68
C SER A 38 -15.33 9.83 -9.70
N ASP A 39 -15.05 8.57 -9.35
CA ASP A 39 -14.35 7.61 -10.21
C ASP A 39 -14.98 7.46 -11.60
N LEU A 40 -16.33 7.40 -11.64
CA LEU A 40 -17.09 7.14 -12.88
C LEU A 40 -17.32 8.40 -13.72
N ARG A 41 -17.02 9.60 -13.19
CA ARG A 41 -17.07 10.86 -13.91
C ARG A 41 -15.69 11.45 -14.11
N ASP A 42 -15.08 12.04 -13.10
CA ASP A 42 -13.79 12.75 -13.17
C ASP A 42 -12.62 11.77 -13.38
N GLY A 43 -12.65 10.65 -12.66
CA GLY A 43 -11.71 9.56 -12.88
C GLY A 43 -11.81 8.98 -14.30
N ASN A 44 -13.02 8.72 -14.77
CA ASN A 44 -13.26 8.13 -16.09
C ASN A 44 -12.88 9.07 -17.25
N GLN A 45 -13.16 10.39 -17.13
CA GLN A 45 -12.85 11.34 -18.21
C GLN A 45 -11.35 11.51 -18.45
N SER A 46 -10.49 11.18 -17.46
CA SER A 46 -9.05 11.26 -17.56
C SER A 46 -8.38 10.02 -18.18
N LEU A 47 -9.16 8.96 -18.44
CA LEU A 47 -8.64 7.73 -19.01
C LEU A 47 -8.38 7.89 -20.52
N ILE A 48 -7.29 7.29 -21.00
CA ILE A 48 -6.99 7.22 -22.45
C ILE A 48 -8.13 6.49 -23.16
N GLU A 49 -8.62 5.40 -22.58
CA GLU A 49 -9.79 4.65 -23.04
C GLU A 49 -10.86 4.71 -21.93
N PRO A 50 -11.85 5.60 -22.04
CA PRO A 50 -12.94 5.67 -21.08
C PRO A 50 -13.66 4.33 -20.92
N MET A 51 -14.17 4.08 -19.70
CA MET A 51 -14.88 2.84 -19.40
C MET A 51 -16.13 2.70 -20.23
N ASP A 52 -16.35 1.50 -20.77
CA ASP A 52 -17.63 1.09 -21.34
C ASP A 52 -18.68 0.85 -20.23
N ALA A 53 -19.93 0.62 -20.63
CA ALA A 53 -21.04 0.41 -19.70
C ALA A 53 -20.83 -0.79 -18.76
N VAL A 54 -20.14 -1.86 -19.23
CA VAL A 54 -19.87 -3.06 -18.43
C VAL A 54 -18.86 -2.77 -17.33
N LYS A 55 -17.77 -2.08 -17.67
CA LYS A 55 -16.75 -1.64 -16.71
C LYS A 55 -17.34 -0.64 -15.70
N LYS A 56 -18.11 0.37 -16.20
CA LYS A 56 -18.79 1.34 -15.31
C LYS A 56 -19.74 0.65 -14.32
N LEU A 57 -20.53 -0.31 -14.76
CA LEU A 57 -21.46 -1.04 -13.87
C LEU A 57 -20.69 -1.91 -12.85
N ARG A 58 -19.61 -2.53 -13.27
CA ARG A 58 -18.74 -3.30 -12.36
C ARG A 58 -18.12 -2.39 -11.30
N PHE A 59 -17.60 -1.24 -11.71
CA PHE A 59 -17.02 -0.26 -10.79
C PHE A 59 -18.08 0.31 -9.82
N TRP A 60 -19.26 0.65 -10.33
CA TRP A 60 -20.41 1.07 -9.52
C TRP A 60 -20.71 0.07 -8.39
N LYS A 61 -20.81 -1.22 -8.73
CA LYS A 61 -21.05 -2.28 -7.74
C LYS A 61 -19.95 -2.36 -6.69
N THR A 62 -18.70 -2.16 -7.08
CA THR A 62 -17.58 -2.14 -6.15
C THR A 62 -17.65 -0.95 -5.20
N LEU A 63 -17.99 0.24 -5.69
CA LEU A 63 -18.20 1.43 -4.85
C LEU A 63 -19.33 1.22 -3.83
N VAL A 64 -20.44 0.64 -4.25
CA VAL A 64 -21.56 0.27 -3.36
C VAL A 64 -21.11 -0.76 -2.32
N GLN A 65 -20.35 -1.78 -2.72
CA GLN A 65 -19.84 -2.83 -1.83
C GLN A 65 -18.86 -2.26 -0.80
N VAL A 66 -18.01 -1.33 -1.18
CA VAL A 66 -17.09 -0.64 -0.26
C VAL A 66 -17.84 0.24 0.74
N GLY A 67 -19.10 0.64 0.43
CA GLY A 67 -19.94 1.41 1.32
C GLY A 67 -20.08 2.89 0.96
N VAL A 68 -19.61 3.31 -0.23
CA VAL A 68 -19.79 4.69 -0.71
C VAL A 68 -21.28 4.97 -0.90
N LYS A 69 -21.78 6.08 -0.33
CA LYS A 69 -23.21 6.43 -0.34
C LYS A 69 -23.59 7.49 -1.35
N GLU A 70 -22.64 8.26 -1.84
CA GLU A 70 -22.84 9.23 -2.91
C GLU A 70 -21.86 8.92 -4.04
N ILE A 71 -22.36 8.71 -5.27
CA ILE A 71 -21.53 8.28 -6.40
C ILE A 71 -21.85 9.15 -7.61
N GLU A 72 -20.86 9.91 -8.06
CA GLU A 72 -20.94 10.71 -9.28
C GLU A 72 -20.77 9.81 -10.51
N ALA A 73 -21.89 9.42 -11.10
CA ALA A 73 -21.97 8.39 -12.13
C ALA A 73 -21.47 8.84 -13.50
N SER A 74 -21.73 10.11 -13.85
CA SER A 74 -21.39 10.63 -15.19
C SER A 74 -21.69 12.11 -15.37
N PHE A 75 -21.44 12.59 -16.60
CA PHE A 75 -21.95 13.84 -17.15
C PHE A 75 -22.94 13.51 -18.28
N PRO A 76 -24.25 13.30 -17.98
CA PRO A 76 -25.21 12.74 -18.93
C PRO A 76 -25.40 13.56 -20.20
N ALA A 77 -25.20 14.88 -20.12
CA ALA A 77 -25.33 15.77 -21.26
C ALA A 77 -24.09 15.79 -22.18
N ALA A 78 -22.95 15.21 -21.73
CA ALA A 78 -21.71 15.18 -22.52
C ALA A 78 -21.73 14.13 -23.63
N SER A 79 -22.37 12.97 -23.39
CA SER A 79 -22.43 11.89 -24.37
C SER A 79 -23.67 11.01 -24.19
N GLN A 80 -24.06 10.31 -25.27
CA GLN A 80 -25.13 9.32 -25.20
C GLN A 80 -24.76 8.14 -24.27
N THR A 81 -23.51 7.70 -24.28
CA THR A 81 -23.02 6.63 -23.38
C THR A 81 -23.22 6.99 -21.90
N ASP A 82 -22.91 8.23 -21.53
CA ASP A 82 -23.10 8.71 -20.17
C ASP A 82 -24.58 8.82 -19.78
N PHE A 83 -25.40 9.30 -20.69
CA PHE A 83 -26.85 9.34 -20.51
C PHE A 83 -27.42 7.92 -20.31
N ASP A 84 -27.09 6.99 -21.20
CA ASP A 84 -27.59 5.62 -21.18
C ASP A 84 -27.10 4.86 -19.92
N PHE A 85 -25.94 5.19 -19.41
CA PHE A 85 -25.44 4.59 -18.17
C PHE A 85 -26.30 5.02 -16.96
N VAL A 86 -26.65 6.30 -16.85
CA VAL A 86 -27.59 6.77 -15.80
C VAL A 86 -28.93 6.06 -15.92
N ARG A 87 -29.47 5.94 -17.14
CA ARG A 87 -30.71 5.18 -17.37
C ARG A 87 -30.59 3.72 -16.97
N THR A 88 -29.45 3.07 -17.31
CA THR A 88 -29.18 1.68 -16.92
C THR A 88 -29.20 1.52 -15.40
N LEU A 89 -28.61 2.44 -14.66
CA LEU A 89 -28.59 2.38 -13.19
C LEU A 89 -30.01 2.48 -12.59
N ILE A 90 -30.83 3.40 -13.12
CA ILE A 90 -32.20 3.66 -12.63
C ILE A 90 -33.16 2.53 -13.06
N GLU A 91 -33.21 2.23 -14.34
CA GLU A 91 -34.15 1.25 -14.91
C GLU A 91 -33.79 -0.19 -14.52
N GLY A 92 -32.49 -0.48 -14.37
CA GLY A 92 -32.00 -1.76 -13.89
C GLY A 92 -32.06 -1.94 -12.36
N ASN A 93 -32.57 -0.93 -11.63
CA ASN A 93 -32.61 -0.93 -10.16
C ASN A 93 -31.25 -1.25 -9.49
N HIS A 94 -30.19 -0.63 -10.03
CA HIS A 94 -28.83 -0.83 -9.53
C HIS A 94 -28.44 0.15 -8.41
N ILE A 95 -29.31 1.09 -8.06
CA ILE A 95 -29.08 2.09 -7.01
C ILE A 95 -29.72 1.59 -5.72
N PRO A 96 -28.97 1.21 -4.68
CA PRO A 96 -29.52 0.86 -3.37
C PRO A 96 -30.28 2.01 -2.74
N ASP A 97 -31.23 1.72 -1.85
CA ASP A 97 -32.06 2.74 -1.19
C ASP A 97 -31.26 3.72 -0.32
N ASP A 98 -30.07 3.30 0.14
CA ASP A 98 -29.15 4.08 0.97
C ASP A 98 -28.03 4.76 0.15
N THR A 99 -28.09 4.68 -1.18
CA THR A 99 -27.11 5.27 -2.10
C THR A 99 -27.79 6.34 -2.95
N THR A 100 -27.12 7.47 -3.15
CA THR A 100 -27.58 8.58 -3.97
C THR A 100 -26.72 8.70 -5.22
N ILE A 101 -27.37 8.69 -6.38
CA ILE A 101 -26.67 8.97 -7.65
C ILE A 101 -26.42 10.47 -7.79
N GLN A 102 -25.20 10.83 -8.18
CA GLN A 102 -24.82 12.19 -8.52
C GLN A 102 -24.51 12.28 -10.01
N VAL A 103 -24.86 13.39 -10.64
CA VAL A 103 -24.51 13.71 -12.03
C VAL A 103 -24.10 15.16 -12.19
N LEU A 104 -23.14 15.40 -13.09
CA LEU A 104 -22.58 16.71 -13.36
C LEU A 104 -23.33 17.42 -14.52
N THR A 105 -23.42 18.75 -14.45
CA THR A 105 -23.86 19.57 -15.58
C THR A 105 -23.25 20.98 -15.56
N GLN A 106 -23.09 21.57 -16.74
CA GLN A 106 -22.71 22.98 -16.89
C GLN A 106 -23.96 23.88 -16.86
N GLY A 107 -23.76 25.19 -16.64
CA GLY A 107 -24.79 26.20 -16.55
C GLY A 107 -25.45 26.61 -17.90
N ARG A 108 -25.82 25.64 -18.72
CA ARG A 108 -26.55 25.83 -20.01
C ARG A 108 -27.87 25.09 -19.96
N GLU A 109 -28.95 25.74 -20.41
CA GLU A 109 -30.31 25.21 -20.29
C GLU A 109 -30.48 23.86 -20.99
N ASP A 110 -29.94 23.70 -22.21
CA ASP A 110 -29.99 22.45 -22.97
C ASP A 110 -29.29 21.27 -22.26
N LEU A 111 -28.16 21.53 -21.60
CA LEU A 111 -27.43 20.52 -20.84
C LEU A 111 -28.15 20.19 -19.53
N ILE A 112 -28.68 21.19 -18.84
CA ILE A 112 -29.44 21.02 -17.60
C ILE A 112 -30.70 20.19 -17.87
N GLU A 113 -31.49 20.54 -18.90
CA GLU A 113 -32.70 19.80 -19.29
C GLU A 113 -32.38 18.31 -19.52
N ARG A 114 -31.37 18.03 -20.34
CA ARG A 114 -30.94 16.65 -20.63
C ARG A 114 -30.47 15.92 -19.40
N THR A 115 -29.80 16.61 -18.48
CA THR A 115 -29.34 16.03 -17.20
C THR A 115 -30.54 15.60 -16.35
N PHE A 116 -31.56 16.48 -16.18
CA PHE A 116 -32.78 16.13 -15.45
C PHE A 116 -33.57 15.03 -16.16
N GLU A 117 -33.60 15.00 -17.51
CA GLU A 117 -34.20 13.92 -18.28
C GLU A 117 -33.53 12.56 -17.96
N SER A 118 -32.21 12.51 -17.86
CA SER A 118 -31.47 11.27 -17.53
C SER A 118 -31.84 10.72 -16.17
N LEU A 119 -32.21 11.56 -15.21
CA LEU A 119 -32.52 11.18 -13.82
C LEU A 119 -34.01 10.83 -13.60
N ARG A 120 -34.86 10.89 -14.64
CA ARG A 120 -36.28 10.59 -14.49
C ARG A 120 -36.52 9.22 -13.86
N GLY A 121 -37.28 9.20 -12.77
CA GLY A 121 -37.60 8.00 -12.01
C GLY A 121 -36.53 7.60 -10.95
N ALA A 122 -35.49 8.39 -10.75
CA ALA A 122 -34.60 8.23 -9.60
C ALA A 122 -35.34 8.57 -8.30
N LYS A 123 -35.16 7.78 -7.25
CA LYS A 123 -35.71 8.06 -5.91
C LYS A 123 -35.04 9.26 -5.26
N LYS A 124 -33.72 9.29 -5.31
CA LYS A 124 -32.84 10.34 -4.77
C LYS A 124 -31.79 10.67 -5.81
N ALA A 125 -31.47 11.94 -5.99
CA ALA A 125 -30.42 12.36 -6.91
C ALA A 125 -29.76 13.66 -6.46
N ILE A 126 -28.45 13.75 -6.66
CA ILE A 126 -27.66 14.97 -6.57
C ILE A 126 -27.39 15.46 -7.98
N VAL A 127 -27.75 16.72 -8.26
CA VAL A 127 -27.40 17.40 -9.52
C VAL A 127 -26.33 18.43 -9.21
N HIS A 128 -25.14 18.23 -9.79
CA HIS A 128 -23.93 19.01 -9.55
C HIS A 128 -23.76 20.06 -10.68
N LEU A 129 -23.97 21.32 -10.33
CA LEU A 129 -23.72 22.49 -11.17
C LEU A 129 -22.30 23.01 -10.94
N TYR A 130 -21.61 23.37 -12.00
CA TYR A 130 -20.32 24.06 -11.87
C TYR A 130 -20.12 25.17 -12.90
N ASN A 131 -19.35 26.17 -12.52
CA ASN A 131 -18.72 27.12 -13.44
C ASN A 131 -17.48 27.73 -12.79
N ALA A 132 -16.43 27.97 -13.59
CA ALA A 132 -15.16 28.48 -13.08
C ALA A 132 -15.23 29.95 -12.71
N THR A 133 -14.61 30.29 -11.56
CA THR A 133 -14.75 31.61 -10.92
C THR A 133 -13.44 32.40 -10.80
N SER A 134 -12.26 31.76 -11.01
CA SER A 134 -10.97 32.42 -10.80
C SER A 134 -10.68 33.56 -11.79
N PRO A 135 -9.81 34.52 -11.42
CA PRO A 135 -9.46 35.67 -12.27
C PRO A 135 -8.96 35.28 -13.66
N SER A 136 -8.18 34.19 -13.75
CA SER A 136 -7.66 33.71 -15.03
C SER A 136 -8.77 33.19 -15.95
N PHE A 137 -9.72 32.42 -15.42
CA PHE A 137 -10.85 31.92 -16.18
C PHE A 137 -11.80 33.06 -16.62
N ARG A 138 -12.10 33.99 -15.71
CA ARG A 138 -12.92 35.16 -16.05
C ARG A 138 -12.33 35.92 -17.24
N ARG A 139 -11.03 36.18 -17.22
CA ARG A 139 -10.33 36.97 -18.24
C ARG A 139 -10.08 36.20 -19.54
N ILE A 140 -9.57 34.95 -19.43
CA ILE A 140 -9.02 34.21 -20.58
C ILE A 140 -10.09 33.34 -21.25
N VAL A 141 -10.94 32.69 -20.45
CA VAL A 141 -11.88 31.68 -20.97
C VAL A 141 -13.23 32.27 -21.24
N PHE A 142 -13.83 32.97 -20.27
CA PHE A 142 -15.16 33.51 -20.39
C PHE A 142 -15.21 34.91 -21.00
N ASN A 143 -14.12 35.68 -20.87
CA ASN A 143 -14.07 37.10 -21.19
C ASN A 143 -15.25 37.86 -20.53
N GLN A 144 -15.44 37.58 -19.22
CA GLN A 144 -16.51 38.13 -18.38
C GLN A 144 -15.94 38.72 -17.10
N ASP A 145 -16.65 39.71 -16.54
CA ASP A 145 -16.38 40.21 -15.19
C ASP A 145 -17.02 39.32 -14.10
N LYS A 146 -16.93 39.76 -12.86
CA LYS A 146 -17.51 39.05 -11.71
C LYS A 146 -19.04 38.93 -11.81
N ASP A 147 -19.70 39.97 -12.24
CA ASP A 147 -21.17 39.96 -12.36
C ASP A 147 -21.65 38.99 -13.44
N GLY A 148 -20.95 38.93 -14.58
CA GLY A 148 -21.26 37.97 -15.63
C GLY A 148 -21.07 36.52 -15.19
N ILE A 149 -20.02 36.20 -14.43
CA ILE A 149 -19.79 34.85 -13.88
C ILE A 149 -20.82 34.48 -12.84
N LYS A 150 -21.19 35.41 -11.95
CA LYS A 150 -22.27 35.20 -10.96
C LYS A 150 -23.61 34.95 -11.64
N GLU A 151 -23.93 35.68 -12.68
CA GLU A 151 -25.21 35.51 -13.44
C GLU A 151 -25.29 34.13 -14.10
N ILE A 152 -24.17 33.55 -14.58
CA ILE A 152 -24.17 32.17 -15.10
C ILE A 152 -24.63 31.20 -14.00
N ALA A 153 -24.10 31.28 -12.80
CA ALA A 153 -24.44 30.42 -11.67
C ALA A 153 -25.92 30.60 -11.26
N VAL A 154 -26.36 31.86 -11.11
CA VAL A 154 -27.73 32.21 -10.67
C VAL A 154 -28.78 31.78 -11.70
N SER A 155 -28.54 32.04 -12.99
CA SER A 155 -29.43 31.62 -14.05
C SER A 155 -29.57 30.10 -14.13
N ALA A 156 -28.45 29.36 -14.01
CA ALA A 156 -28.47 27.92 -13.97
C ALA A 156 -29.17 27.37 -12.71
N ALA A 157 -28.94 27.97 -11.55
CA ALA A 157 -29.64 27.60 -10.32
C ALA A 157 -31.16 27.73 -10.41
N LYS A 158 -31.66 28.77 -11.08
CA LYS A 158 -33.11 28.93 -11.36
C LYS A 158 -33.66 27.82 -12.26
N LEU A 159 -32.86 27.36 -13.23
CA LEU A 159 -33.25 26.25 -14.11
C LEU A 159 -33.34 24.93 -13.32
N PHE A 160 -32.45 24.70 -12.34
CA PHE A 160 -32.54 23.54 -11.46
C PHE A 160 -33.88 23.48 -10.74
N VAL A 161 -34.32 24.59 -10.13
CA VAL A 161 -35.63 24.68 -9.48
C VAL A 161 -36.77 24.40 -10.48
N LYS A 162 -36.67 24.95 -11.68
CA LYS A 162 -37.67 24.74 -12.75
C LYS A 162 -37.81 23.27 -13.14
N TYR A 163 -36.70 22.57 -13.38
CA TYR A 163 -36.73 21.19 -13.85
C TYR A 163 -36.99 20.18 -12.72
N ALA A 164 -36.49 20.43 -11.50
CA ALA A 164 -36.82 19.61 -10.34
C ALA A 164 -38.32 19.61 -10.02
N ALA A 165 -38.97 20.76 -10.14
CA ALA A 165 -40.43 20.89 -9.93
C ALA A 165 -41.27 20.04 -10.91
N GLN A 166 -40.71 19.63 -12.04
CA GLN A 166 -41.36 18.74 -13.01
C GLN A 166 -41.29 17.25 -12.62
N GLN A 167 -40.48 16.89 -11.61
CA GLN A 167 -40.27 15.53 -11.13
C GLN A 167 -40.39 15.52 -9.60
N PRO A 168 -41.59 15.71 -9.03
CA PRO A 168 -41.79 15.88 -7.60
C PRO A 168 -41.62 14.59 -6.78
N ASP A 169 -41.56 13.44 -7.43
CA ASP A 169 -41.35 12.13 -6.78
C ASP A 169 -39.87 11.82 -6.47
N THR A 170 -38.95 12.65 -6.96
CA THR A 170 -37.51 12.52 -6.70
C THR A 170 -37.10 13.42 -5.54
N GLU A 171 -36.36 12.87 -4.58
CA GLU A 171 -35.70 13.66 -3.53
C GLU A 171 -34.43 14.29 -4.12
N TRP A 172 -34.51 15.62 -4.36
CA TRP A 172 -33.43 16.36 -4.97
C TRP A 172 -32.48 16.96 -3.94
N THR A 173 -31.18 16.75 -4.13
CA THR A 173 -30.13 17.55 -3.51
C THR A 173 -29.38 18.28 -4.61
N PHE A 174 -29.13 19.58 -4.41
CA PHE A 174 -28.39 20.38 -5.39
C PHE A 174 -26.98 20.63 -4.87
N GLU A 175 -26.03 20.52 -5.77
CA GLU A 175 -24.64 20.81 -5.52
C GLU A 175 -24.14 21.91 -6.44
N TYR A 176 -23.37 22.85 -5.90
CA TYR A 176 -22.70 23.90 -6.66
C TYR A 176 -21.21 23.92 -6.38
N SER A 177 -20.40 23.91 -7.45
CA SER A 177 -18.97 24.15 -7.41
C SER A 177 -18.62 25.49 -8.05
N PRO A 178 -18.09 26.46 -7.29
CA PRO A 178 -17.32 27.56 -7.86
C PRO A 178 -15.97 27.00 -8.33
N GLU A 179 -15.94 26.37 -9.50
CA GLU A 179 -14.75 25.72 -10.03
C GLU A 179 -13.54 26.65 -9.96
N THR A 180 -12.33 26.10 -9.72
CA THR A 180 -11.13 26.87 -9.40
C THR A 180 -11.23 27.69 -8.08
N PHE A 181 -12.03 27.21 -7.11
CA PHE A 181 -12.21 27.88 -5.81
C PHE A 181 -10.87 28.25 -5.15
N SER A 182 -9.93 27.30 -5.10
CA SER A 182 -8.62 27.52 -4.46
C SER A 182 -7.79 28.68 -5.06
N ALA A 183 -8.11 29.10 -6.29
CA ALA A 183 -7.47 30.23 -6.99
C ALA A 183 -8.41 31.45 -7.15
N THR A 184 -9.59 31.41 -6.55
CA THR A 184 -10.60 32.49 -6.59
C THR A 184 -10.47 33.37 -5.34
N GLU A 185 -10.75 34.66 -5.48
CA GLU A 185 -10.88 35.55 -4.31
C GLU A 185 -12.00 35.05 -3.41
N LEU A 186 -11.71 34.86 -2.10
CA LEU A 186 -12.66 34.23 -1.16
C LEU A 186 -14.00 35.00 -1.05
N GLU A 187 -13.92 36.34 -1.04
CA GLU A 187 -15.11 37.19 -0.99
C GLU A 187 -15.98 37.00 -2.24
N PHE A 188 -15.36 36.81 -3.41
CA PHE A 188 -16.09 36.56 -4.64
C PHE A 188 -16.67 35.14 -4.70
N ALA A 189 -15.92 34.13 -4.27
CA ALA A 189 -16.43 32.76 -4.16
C ALA A 189 -17.65 32.71 -3.22
N LYS A 190 -17.57 33.38 -2.07
CA LYS A 190 -18.69 33.54 -1.13
C LYS A 190 -19.89 34.25 -1.79
N GLU A 191 -19.65 35.36 -2.48
CA GLU A 191 -20.73 36.15 -3.13
C GLU A 191 -21.51 35.30 -4.14
N VAL A 192 -20.83 34.53 -4.97
CA VAL A 192 -21.47 33.64 -5.94
C VAL A 192 -22.25 32.52 -5.25
N CYS A 193 -21.63 31.88 -4.23
CA CYS A 193 -22.29 30.81 -3.47
C CYS A 193 -23.53 31.34 -2.71
N ASP A 194 -23.44 32.49 -2.08
CA ASP A 194 -24.61 33.12 -1.42
C ASP A 194 -25.73 33.41 -2.40
N ALA A 195 -25.40 33.87 -3.62
CA ALA A 195 -26.41 34.12 -4.64
C ALA A 195 -27.11 32.83 -5.09
N VAL A 196 -26.39 31.70 -5.16
CA VAL A 196 -26.98 30.38 -5.44
C VAL A 196 -27.83 29.90 -4.27
N ILE A 197 -27.35 30.06 -3.01
CA ILE A 197 -28.09 29.75 -1.79
C ILE A 197 -29.46 30.47 -1.78
N GLU A 198 -29.51 31.75 -2.14
CA GLU A 198 -30.76 32.51 -2.17
C GLU A 198 -31.76 31.96 -3.21
N VAL A 199 -31.30 31.39 -4.33
CA VAL A 199 -32.13 30.75 -5.33
C VAL A 199 -32.66 29.40 -4.87
N TRP A 200 -31.79 28.56 -4.33
CA TRP A 200 -32.15 27.19 -3.93
C TRP A 200 -32.82 27.13 -2.57
N ASN A 201 -32.59 28.13 -1.73
CA ASN A 201 -33.23 28.33 -0.42
C ASN A 201 -33.17 27.08 0.49
N PRO A 202 -31.97 26.51 0.74
CA PRO A 202 -31.81 25.31 1.56
C PRO A 202 -32.21 25.56 3.00
N THR A 203 -32.56 24.47 3.70
CA THR A 203 -32.86 24.46 5.14
C THR A 203 -31.97 23.43 5.86
N PRO A 204 -31.90 23.47 7.20
CA PRO A 204 -31.16 22.46 7.93
C PRO A 204 -31.61 21.01 7.68
N GLU A 205 -32.91 20.82 7.31
CA GLU A 205 -33.52 19.53 6.99
C GLU A 205 -33.27 19.11 5.53
N HIS A 206 -33.15 20.11 4.62
CA HIS A 206 -32.91 19.93 3.19
C HIS A 206 -31.72 20.76 2.76
N LYS A 207 -30.54 20.23 3.05
CA LYS A 207 -29.27 20.92 2.80
C LYS A 207 -28.90 20.88 1.32
N MET A 208 -28.18 21.90 0.89
CA MET A 208 -27.44 21.88 -0.37
C MET A 208 -25.97 21.59 -0.13
N ILE A 209 -25.26 21.22 -1.19
CA ILE A 209 -23.81 20.99 -1.16
C ILE A 209 -23.10 22.18 -1.83
N LEU A 210 -22.10 22.73 -1.17
CA LEU A 210 -21.11 23.62 -1.77
C LEU A 210 -19.78 22.89 -1.83
N ASN A 211 -19.39 22.52 -3.04
CA ASN A 211 -18.15 21.81 -3.29
C ASN A 211 -17.05 22.82 -3.65
N LEU A 212 -15.98 22.83 -2.88
CA LEU A 212 -14.93 23.85 -2.92
C LEU A 212 -13.64 23.27 -3.52
N PRO A 213 -13.52 23.18 -4.88
CA PRO A 213 -12.45 22.42 -5.47
C PRO A 213 -11.08 23.15 -5.44
N ALA A 214 -10.05 22.43 -5.04
CA ALA A 214 -8.70 22.72 -5.45
C ALA A 214 -8.47 22.11 -6.84
N THR A 215 -9.14 22.68 -7.85
CA THR A 215 -9.11 22.21 -9.24
C THR A 215 -7.69 22.01 -9.77
N VAL A 216 -6.77 22.90 -9.33
CA VAL A 216 -5.32 22.72 -9.40
C VAL A 216 -4.77 23.11 -8.05
N GLU A 217 -3.91 22.29 -7.47
CA GLU A 217 -3.21 22.66 -6.24
C GLU A 217 -2.27 23.84 -6.50
N CYS A 218 -2.65 25.03 -6.10
CA CYS A 218 -1.87 26.25 -6.31
C CYS A 218 -1.12 26.72 -5.05
N ALA A 219 -1.41 26.16 -3.89
CA ALA A 219 -0.85 26.55 -2.60
C ALA A 219 -0.48 25.31 -1.75
N THR A 220 0.12 25.54 -0.58
CA THR A 220 0.35 24.50 0.43
C THR A 220 -0.97 24.12 1.12
N PRO A 221 -1.09 22.90 1.67
CA PRO A 221 -2.34 22.39 2.27
C PRO A 221 -2.92 23.26 3.38
N ASN A 222 -2.06 23.91 4.18
CA ASN A 222 -2.50 24.85 5.22
C ASN A 222 -3.23 26.09 4.68
N ILE A 223 -2.86 26.56 3.49
CA ILE A 223 -3.57 27.68 2.84
C ILE A 223 -4.96 27.24 2.43
N TYR A 224 -5.10 26.02 1.87
CA TYR A 224 -6.41 25.49 1.53
C TYR A 224 -7.29 25.32 2.78
N ALA A 225 -6.73 24.80 3.89
CA ALA A 225 -7.45 24.71 5.16
C ALA A 225 -7.89 26.10 5.68
N ASP A 226 -7.03 27.11 5.58
CA ASP A 226 -7.39 28.48 5.92
C ASP A 226 -8.55 29.00 5.04
N GLN A 227 -8.54 28.69 3.73
CA GLN A 227 -9.64 29.02 2.83
C GLN A 227 -10.95 28.36 3.25
N ILE A 228 -10.92 27.08 3.61
CA ILE A 228 -12.10 26.33 4.06
C ILE A 228 -12.64 26.88 5.38
N GLU A 229 -11.78 27.12 6.37
CA GLU A 229 -12.25 27.69 7.66
C GLU A 229 -12.80 29.11 7.47
N TRP A 230 -12.12 29.95 6.66
CA TRP A 230 -12.61 31.28 6.35
C TRP A 230 -14.00 31.22 5.69
N PHE A 231 -14.13 30.38 4.65
CA PHE A 231 -15.38 30.23 3.90
C PHE A 231 -16.52 29.73 4.82
N GLY A 232 -16.26 28.71 5.61
CA GLY A 232 -17.24 28.15 6.54
C GLY A 232 -17.73 29.13 7.62
N ARG A 233 -16.87 30.09 8.01
CA ARG A 233 -17.22 31.15 8.96
C ARG A 233 -18.06 32.29 8.35
N HIS A 234 -17.99 32.47 7.03
CA HIS A 234 -18.56 33.64 6.36
C HIS A 234 -19.74 33.33 5.46
N ILE A 235 -19.89 32.07 4.99
CA ILE A 235 -20.99 31.68 4.13
C ILE A 235 -22.34 31.82 4.83
N ASN A 236 -23.35 32.31 4.12
CA ASN A 236 -24.71 32.42 4.67
C ASN A 236 -25.31 31.03 4.90
N ARG A 237 -26.17 30.88 5.90
CA ARG A 237 -26.91 29.64 6.21
C ARG A 237 -25.98 28.41 6.33
N ARG A 238 -24.86 28.53 7.04
CA ARG A 238 -23.88 27.45 7.21
C ARG A 238 -24.52 26.13 7.69
N ASP A 239 -25.55 26.19 8.51
CA ASP A 239 -26.32 25.05 9.04
C ASP A 239 -27.13 24.30 7.97
N SER A 240 -27.44 24.97 6.87
CA SER A 240 -28.19 24.45 5.73
C SER A 240 -27.30 24.05 4.53
N VAL A 241 -25.97 24.10 4.73
CA VAL A 241 -24.96 23.82 3.71
C VAL A 241 -24.04 22.70 4.15
N ILE A 242 -23.78 21.75 3.25
CA ILE A 242 -22.71 20.76 3.35
C ILE A 242 -21.51 21.32 2.61
N ILE A 243 -20.39 21.54 3.31
CA ILE A 243 -19.13 21.93 2.66
C ILE A 243 -18.42 20.67 2.22
N SER A 244 -18.22 20.52 0.91
CA SER A 244 -17.52 19.42 0.27
C SER A 244 -16.13 19.84 -0.20
N LEU A 245 -15.17 18.95 -0.08
CA LEU A 245 -13.81 19.10 -0.59
C LEU A 245 -13.63 18.27 -1.85
N HIS A 246 -13.01 18.85 -2.86
CA HIS A 246 -12.61 18.18 -4.09
C HIS A 246 -11.18 18.60 -4.42
N THR A 247 -10.20 17.85 -3.92
CA THR A 247 -8.80 18.21 -4.10
C THR A 247 -8.15 17.37 -5.18
N HIS A 248 -7.36 18.03 -6.05
CA HIS A 248 -6.41 17.34 -6.94
C HIS A 248 -5.04 17.22 -6.28
N ASN A 249 -4.13 16.51 -6.92
CA ASN A 249 -2.84 16.12 -6.36
C ASN A 249 -1.64 16.69 -7.13
N ASP A 250 -1.79 17.89 -7.74
CA ASP A 250 -0.76 18.49 -8.62
C ASP A 250 0.57 18.73 -7.92
N ARG A 251 0.56 18.96 -6.62
CA ARG A 251 1.75 19.18 -5.78
C ARG A 251 2.13 17.93 -4.97
N GLY A 252 1.39 16.81 -5.09
CA GLY A 252 1.55 15.62 -4.27
C GLY A 252 1.02 15.79 -2.83
N THR A 253 0.11 16.73 -2.58
CA THR A 253 -0.39 17.06 -1.25
C THR A 253 -1.92 16.97 -1.12
N GLY A 254 -2.61 16.36 -2.09
CA GLY A 254 -4.07 16.26 -2.12
C GLY A 254 -4.67 15.60 -0.88
N VAL A 255 -4.06 14.50 -0.39
CA VAL A 255 -4.47 13.85 0.86
C VAL A 255 -4.32 14.80 2.06
N ALA A 256 -3.16 15.45 2.20
CA ALA A 256 -2.93 16.40 3.29
C ALA A 256 -3.89 17.60 3.22
N ALA A 257 -4.16 18.13 2.02
CA ALA A 257 -5.11 19.23 1.84
C ALA A 257 -6.54 18.82 2.26
N THR A 258 -6.94 17.59 1.97
CA THR A 258 -8.25 17.03 2.36
C THR A 258 -8.34 16.87 3.88
N GLU A 259 -7.35 16.24 4.53
CA GLU A 259 -7.34 16.06 5.99
C GLU A 259 -7.39 17.41 6.72
N LEU A 260 -6.55 18.36 6.31
CA LEU A 260 -6.56 19.69 6.91
C LEU A 260 -7.86 20.46 6.62
N GLY A 261 -8.48 20.25 5.44
CA GLY A 261 -9.79 20.80 5.11
C GLY A 261 -10.92 20.24 5.99
N LEU A 262 -10.86 18.95 6.32
CA LEU A 262 -11.79 18.33 7.29
C LEU A 262 -11.59 18.92 8.69
N MET A 263 -10.35 19.09 9.15
CA MET A 263 -10.06 19.78 10.40
C MET A 263 -10.57 21.23 10.37
N ALA A 264 -10.57 21.88 9.22
CA ALA A 264 -11.07 23.23 9.00
C ALA A 264 -12.62 23.33 8.98
N GLY A 265 -13.33 22.21 9.06
CA GLY A 265 -14.77 22.16 9.22
C GLY A 265 -15.56 21.79 7.96
N ALA A 266 -14.93 21.14 7.01
CA ALA A 266 -15.65 20.50 5.90
C ALA A 266 -16.41 19.26 6.38
N ASP A 267 -17.50 18.93 5.67
CA ASP A 267 -18.44 17.87 6.04
C ASP A 267 -18.31 16.64 5.11
N ARG A 268 -17.81 16.84 3.89
CA ARG A 268 -17.87 15.88 2.79
C ARG A 268 -16.56 15.89 1.98
N VAL A 269 -16.22 14.75 1.38
CA VAL A 269 -15.06 14.60 0.51
C VAL A 269 -15.45 13.93 -0.78
N GLU A 270 -15.10 14.54 -1.91
CA GLU A 270 -15.13 13.94 -3.24
C GLU A 270 -13.73 13.52 -3.67
N GLY A 271 -13.61 12.34 -4.25
CA GLY A 271 -12.35 11.84 -4.76
C GLY A 271 -12.51 10.53 -5.50
N CYS A 272 -11.39 9.87 -5.76
CA CYS A 272 -11.35 8.59 -6.46
C CYS A 272 -10.60 7.55 -5.66
N LEU A 273 -10.99 6.27 -5.81
CA LEU A 273 -10.23 5.17 -5.28
C LEU A 273 -8.83 5.16 -5.91
N PHE A 274 -7.80 5.11 -5.07
CA PHE A 274 -6.39 5.17 -5.46
C PHE A 274 -5.98 6.44 -6.22
N GLY A 275 -6.78 7.49 -6.17
CA GLY A 275 -6.42 8.82 -6.63
C GLY A 275 -6.38 9.03 -8.14
N ASN A 276 -7.13 8.23 -8.93
CA ASN A 276 -7.19 8.44 -10.37
C ASN A 276 -7.91 9.77 -10.72
N GLY A 277 -7.52 10.41 -11.81
CA GLY A 277 -8.12 11.65 -12.30
C GLY A 277 -7.23 12.47 -13.19
N GLU A 278 -7.70 13.66 -13.55
CA GLU A 278 -6.98 14.59 -14.42
C GLU A 278 -5.58 14.93 -13.90
N ARG A 279 -4.62 15.07 -14.80
CA ARG A 279 -3.21 15.43 -14.54
C ARG A 279 -2.52 14.44 -13.59
N THR A 280 -2.45 14.75 -12.29
CA THR A 280 -1.85 13.92 -11.23
C THR A 280 -2.90 13.15 -10.41
N GLY A 281 -4.16 13.31 -10.75
CA GLY A 281 -5.29 12.63 -10.11
C GLY A 281 -6.03 13.45 -9.06
N ASN A 282 -7.14 12.91 -8.61
CA ASN A 282 -7.95 13.39 -7.49
C ASN A 282 -7.35 12.95 -6.16
N VAL A 283 -7.89 13.43 -5.05
CA VAL A 283 -7.57 12.86 -3.74
C VAL A 283 -7.89 11.38 -3.72
N ASP A 284 -6.98 10.62 -3.13
CA ASP A 284 -7.14 9.19 -2.93
C ASP A 284 -8.01 8.89 -1.72
N LEU A 285 -9.25 8.46 -1.97
CA LEU A 285 -10.22 8.13 -0.92
C LEU A 285 -9.75 6.98 -0.02
N VAL A 286 -9.03 5.99 -0.59
CA VAL A 286 -8.49 4.85 0.17
C VAL A 286 -7.48 5.34 1.20
N THR A 287 -6.54 6.18 0.79
CA THR A 287 -5.52 6.72 1.69
C THR A 287 -6.16 7.60 2.78
N VAL A 288 -7.09 8.50 2.45
CA VAL A 288 -7.76 9.34 3.47
C VAL A 288 -8.54 8.47 4.46
N ALA A 289 -9.30 7.49 3.99
CA ALA A 289 -10.08 6.59 4.83
C ALA A 289 -9.20 5.76 5.79
N LEU A 290 -8.10 5.20 5.29
CA LEU A 290 -7.19 4.40 6.11
C LEU A 290 -6.34 5.27 7.05
N ASN A 291 -6.07 6.53 6.70
CA ASN A 291 -5.49 7.50 7.63
C ASN A 291 -6.43 7.76 8.82
N LEU A 292 -7.74 7.92 8.58
CA LEU A 292 -8.73 8.03 9.66
C LEU A 292 -8.76 6.75 10.51
N TYR A 293 -8.81 5.58 9.87
CA TYR A 293 -8.84 4.28 10.54
C TYR A 293 -7.66 4.11 11.50
N THR A 294 -6.44 4.44 11.06
CA THR A 294 -5.23 4.35 11.88
C THR A 294 -5.16 5.40 13.00
N GLN A 295 -6.04 6.40 13.00
CA GLN A 295 -6.24 7.34 14.10
C GLN A 295 -7.42 6.96 15.01
N GLY A 296 -8.01 5.78 14.83
CA GLY A 296 -9.11 5.27 15.63
C GLY A 296 -10.49 5.80 15.23
N VAL A 297 -10.61 6.39 14.04
CA VAL A 297 -11.89 6.85 13.47
C VAL A 297 -12.32 5.87 12.39
N HIS A 298 -13.45 5.16 12.60
CA HIS A 298 -14.00 4.27 11.60
C HIS A 298 -14.42 5.08 10.36
N PRO A 299 -13.89 4.78 9.16
CA PRO A 299 -14.18 5.58 7.96
C PRO A 299 -15.56 5.33 7.36
N GLU A 300 -16.35 4.38 7.88
CA GLU A 300 -17.62 3.91 7.31
C GLU A 300 -17.50 3.35 5.88
N LEU A 301 -16.28 3.05 5.46
CA LEU A 301 -15.94 2.32 4.25
C LEU A 301 -15.26 1.00 4.62
N ASP A 302 -15.55 -0.06 3.86
CA ASP A 302 -14.99 -1.40 4.08
C ASP A 302 -13.90 -1.71 3.06
N PHE A 303 -12.66 -1.77 3.53
CA PHE A 303 -11.49 -2.18 2.77
C PHE A 303 -10.90 -3.51 3.27
N SER A 304 -11.69 -4.35 3.92
CA SER A 304 -11.26 -5.67 4.39
C SER A 304 -10.84 -6.64 3.27
N ASP A 305 -11.18 -6.33 2.01
CA ASP A 305 -10.66 -7.00 0.80
C ASP A 305 -10.05 -5.95 -0.15
N ILE A 306 -9.00 -5.28 0.31
CA ILE A 306 -8.37 -4.19 -0.44
C ILE A 306 -7.80 -4.65 -1.79
N ASP A 307 -7.31 -5.90 -1.88
CA ASP A 307 -6.76 -6.44 -3.12
C ASP A 307 -7.85 -6.72 -4.15
N GLY A 308 -9.03 -7.17 -3.72
CA GLY A 308 -10.21 -7.31 -4.58
C GLY A 308 -10.66 -5.96 -5.14
N VAL A 309 -10.73 -4.92 -4.30
CA VAL A 309 -11.04 -3.54 -4.72
C VAL A 309 -9.99 -3.03 -5.70
N ARG A 310 -8.69 -3.14 -5.38
CA ARG A 310 -7.58 -2.74 -6.25
C ARG A 310 -7.68 -3.39 -7.62
N LYS A 311 -7.90 -4.68 -7.67
CA LYS A 311 -8.00 -5.44 -8.92
C LYS A 311 -9.12 -4.91 -9.83
N VAL A 312 -10.30 -4.62 -9.26
CA VAL A 312 -11.41 -4.06 -10.05
C VAL A 312 -11.04 -2.68 -10.61
N VAL A 313 -10.43 -1.81 -9.78
CA VAL A 313 -10.03 -0.47 -10.20
C VAL A 313 -8.96 -0.53 -11.31
N GLU A 314 -7.91 -1.36 -11.15
CA GLU A 314 -6.86 -1.54 -12.15
C GLU A 314 -7.41 -2.07 -13.48
N GLU A 315 -8.31 -3.06 -13.44
CA GLU A 315 -8.94 -3.64 -14.64
C GLU A 315 -9.89 -2.65 -15.34
N CYS A 316 -10.62 -1.82 -14.60
CA CYS A 316 -11.53 -0.83 -15.16
C CYS A 316 -10.79 0.40 -15.70
N ASN A 317 -9.84 0.92 -14.96
CA ASN A 317 -9.06 2.11 -15.33
C ASN A 317 -7.93 1.78 -16.32
N GLN A 318 -7.49 0.53 -16.40
CA GLN A 318 -6.30 0.09 -17.15
C GLN A 318 -5.02 0.84 -16.68
N ILE A 319 -4.98 1.22 -15.42
CA ILE A 319 -3.86 1.88 -14.76
C ILE A 319 -3.54 1.08 -13.49
N GLN A 320 -2.27 0.70 -13.32
CA GLN A 320 -1.83 -0.03 -12.14
C GLN A 320 -1.62 0.91 -10.96
N VAL A 321 -2.00 0.46 -9.77
CA VAL A 321 -1.71 1.12 -8.51
C VAL A 321 -0.20 1.01 -8.23
N HIS A 322 0.41 2.13 -7.85
CA HIS A 322 1.86 2.18 -7.66
C HIS A 322 2.31 1.18 -6.57
N PRO A 323 3.41 0.41 -6.78
CA PRO A 323 3.87 -0.59 -5.81
C PRO A 323 4.19 -0.05 -4.41
N ARG A 324 4.36 1.25 -4.25
CA ARG A 324 4.54 1.94 -2.96
C ARG A 324 3.37 2.87 -2.63
N HIS A 325 2.19 2.58 -3.16
CA HIS A 325 0.97 3.29 -2.78
C HIS A 325 0.70 3.07 -1.29
N PRO A 326 0.35 4.11 -0.51
CA PRO A 326 0.06 3.97 0.91
C PRO A 326 -0.93 2.82 1.17
N TYR A 327 -0.64 1.99 2.17
CA TYR A 327 -1.42 0.82 2.61
C TYR A 327 -1.60 -0.31 1.59
N VAL A 328 -1.58 -0.04 0.27
CA VAL A 328 -2.08 -0.96 -0.77
C VAL A 328 -1.00 -1.48 -1.71
N GLY A 329 0.08 -0.73 -1.90
CA GLY A 329 1.16 -1.13 -2.80
C GLY A 329 1.81 -2.46 -2.38
N ASP A 330 2.31 -3.23 -3.34
CA ASP A 330 2.90 -4.56 -3.09
C ASP A 330 4.15 -4.51 -2.19
N LEU A 331 4.78 -3.35 -2.06
CA LEU A 331 6.01 -3.16 -1.30
C LEU A 331 5.81 -2.46 0.06
N VAL A 332 4.56 -2.12 0.45
CA VAL A 332 4.34 -1.30 1.66
C VAL A 332 4.34 -2.12 2.94
N HIS A 333 4.03 -3.41 2.87
CA HIS A 333 4.11 -4.34 4.01
C HIS A 333 5.40 -5.16 3.99
N THR A 334 6.39 -4.79 3.19
CA THR A 334 7.66 -5.50 3.02
C THR A 334 8.79 -4.71 3.67
N ALA A 335 9.62 -5.37 4.47
CA ALA A 335 10.84 -4.80 5.01
C ALA A 335 12.06 -5.46 4.37
N PHE A 336 13.01 -4.65 3.89
CA PHE A 336 14.26 -5.13 3.25
C PHE A 336 15.44 -5.14 4.23
N SER A 337 15.45 -4.26 5.23
CA SER A 337 16.50 -4.21 6.26
C SER A 337 16.26 -5.28 7.30
N GLY A 338 17.31 -6.08 7.62
CA GLY A 338 17.23 -7.13 8.62
C GLY A 338 16.88 -6.63 10.03
N SER A 339 17.27 -5.39 10.37
CA SER A 339 16.90 -4.79 11.65
C SER A 339 15.40 -4.47 11.70
N HIS A 340 14.81 -4.03 10.57
CA HIS A 340 13.36 -3.79 10.47
C HIS A 340 12.58 -5.10 10.56
N GLN A 341 13.03 -6.14 9.85
CA GLN A 341 12.42 -7.48 9.87
C GLN A 341 12.40 -8.08 11.28
N ASP A 342 13.53 -7.99 12.02
CA ASP A 342 13.61 -8.47 13.40
C ASP A 342 12.70 -7.68 14.34
N ALA A 343 12.61 -6.35 14.15
CA ALA A 343 11.71 -5.51 14.94
C ALA A 343 10.23 -5.85 14.69
N ILE A 344 9.84 -6.02 13.42
CA ILE A 344 8.46 -6.41 13.05
C ILE A 344 8.12 -7.79 13.63
N ARG A 345 9.01 -8.78 13.47
CA ARG A 345 8.83 -10.11 14.06
C ARG A 345 8.62 -10.07 15.58
N LYS A 346 9.44 -9.27 16.29
CA LYS A 346 9.29 -9.09 17.75
C LYS A 346 7.99 -8.36 18.09
N GLY A 347 7.58 -7.39 17.26
CA GLY A 347 6.31 -6.69 17.40
C GLY A 347 5.14 -7.65 17.33
N PHE A 348 5.04 -8.45 16.27
CA PHE A 348 3.99 -9.47 16.13
C PHE A 348 3.98 -10.49 17.28
N ALA A 349 5.16 -10.93 17.74
CA ALA A 349 5.25 -11.87 18.87
C ALA A 349 4.75 -11.30 20.21
N GLN A 350 4.71 -9.97 20.35
CA GLN A 350 4.23 -9.28 21.56
C GLN A 350 2.81 -8.74 21.42
N GLN A 351 2.33 -8.52 20.18
CA GLN A 351 0.99 -8.02 19.91
C GLN A 351 -0.07 -9.00 20.42
N LYS A 352 -1.00 -8.49 21.22
CA LYS A 352 -2.11 -9.29 21.78
C LYS A 352 -3.42 -8.80 21.21
N GLN A 353 -4.35 -9.70 21.01
CA GLN A 353 -5.70 -9.36 20.59
C GLN A 353 -6.34 -8.38 21.60
N GLY A 354 -6.94 -7.30 21.08
CA GLY A 354 -7.61 -6.28 21.88
C GLY A 354 -6.69 -5.24 22.53
N THR A 355 -5.38 -5.23 22.22
CA THR A 355 -4.46 -4.15 22.59
C THR A 355 -4.26 -3.18 21.44
N LEU A 356 -3.76 -1.97 21.74
CA LEU A 356 -3.37 -1.01 20.72
C LEU A 356 -2.32 -1.63 19.79
N TRP A 357 -2.36 -1.23 18.52
CA TRP A 357 -1.39 -1.65 17.52
C TRP A 357 -0.05 -0.97 17.73
N GLU A 358 0.99 -1.75 18.00
CA GLU A 358 2.34 -1.24 18.31
C GLU A 358 3.44 -1.98 17.52
N VAL A 359 3.08 -2.68 16.43
CA VAL A 359 4.09 -3.37 15.61
C VAL A 359 4.97 -2.34 14.90
N PRO A 360 6.29 -2.35 15.15
CA PRO A 360 7.21 -1.38 14.54
C PRO A 360 7.13 -1.40 13.01
N TYR A 361 7.25 -0.21 12.39
CA TYR A 361 7.26 0.00 10.92
C TYR A 361 5.96 -0.32 10.18
N LEU A 362 4.94 -0.85 10.84
CA LEU A 362 3.63 -1.10 10.22
C LEU A 362 2.60 -0.14 10.81
N PRO A 363 2.15 0.86 10.04
CA PRO A 363 1.17 1.85 10.53
C PRO A 363 -0.23 1.28 10.70
N ILE A 364 -0.52 0.13 10.12
CA ILE A 364 -1.79 -0.59 10.18
C ILE A 364 -1.53 -2.09 10.35
N ASP A 365 -2.45 -2.82 11.00
CA ASP A 365 -2.46 -4.27 10.91
C ASP A 365 -2.85 -4.70 9.49
N PRO A 366 -1.98 -5.40 8.75
CA PRO A 366 -2.34 -5.87 7.41
C PRO A 366 -3.61 -6.73 7.38
N ALA A 367 -3.91 -7.45 8.47
CA ALA A 367 -5.10 -8.30 8.57
C ALA A 367 -6.40 -7.49 8.47
N ASP A 368 -6.43 -6.24 8.94
CA ASP A 368 -7.62 -5.38 8.88
C ASP A 368 -8.04 -5.00 7.44
N ILE A 369 -7.11 -5.09 6.51
CA ILE A 369 -7.33 -4.82 5.08
C ILE A 369 -7.25 -6.09 4.22
N GLY A 370 -7.38 -7.28 4.83
CA GLY A 370 -7.38 -8.57 4.14
C GLY A 370 -6.01 -9.03 3.65
N ARG A 371 -4.94 -8.46 4.20
CA ARG A 371 -3.56 -8.83 3.86
C ARG A 371 -2.86 -9.56 5.00
N SER A 372 -1.78 -10.24 4.68
CA SER A 372 -0.87 -10.80 5.66
C SER A 372 0.51 -10.15 5.56
N TYR A 373 1.27 -10.22 6.64
CA TYR A 373 2.68 -9.82 6.62
C TYR A 373 3.57 -10.82 5.85
N GLU A 374 3.06 -11.94 5.41
CA GLU A 374 3.76 -12.96 4.61
C GLU A 374 4.27 -12.43 3.25
N ALA A 375 4.10 -11.15 3.00
CA ALA A 375 4.62 -10.48 1.83
C ALA A 375 6.15 -10.63 1.77
N VAL A 376 6.57 -11.64 1.02
CA VAL A 376 7.87 -11.81 0.36
C VAL A 376 9.00 -11.07 1.07
N ILE A 377 9.59 -11.70 2.10
CA ILE A 377 10.89 -11.28 2.59
C ILE A 377 11.87 -11.49 1.44
N ARG A 378 12.18 -10.43 0.72
CA ARG A 378 13.21 -10.42 -0.31
C ARG A 378 14.53 -10.09 0.35
N VAL A 379 15.52 -10.92 0.12
CA VAL A 379 16.88 -10.68 0.59
C VAL A 379 17.68 -10.02 -0.53
N ASN A 380 18.10 -8.78 -0.31
CA ASN A 380 19.04 -8.07 -1.18
C ASN A 380 20.38 -7.83 -0.47
N SER A 381 21.31 -7.16 -1.11
CA SER A 381 22.62 -6.83 -0.56
C SER A 381 22.57 -5.98 0.72
N GLN A 382 21.42 -5.34 1.03
CA GLN A 382 21.19 -4.59 2.26
C GLN A 382 20.52 -5.42 3.36
N SER A 383 20.10 -6.65 3.06
CA SER A 383 19.41 -7.51 4.01
C SER A 383 20.44 -8.19 4.92
N GLY A 384 20.39 -7.89 6.20
CA GLY A 384 21.31 -8.49 7.18
C GLY A 384 21.00 -9.97 7.48
N LYS A 385 21.89 -10.60 8.28
CA LYS A 385 21.81 -12.01 8.72
C LYS A 385 20.44 -12.46 9.24
N GLY A 386 19.66 -11.55 9.86
CA GLY A 386 18.35 -11.88 10.44
C GLY A 386 17.30 -12.23 9.40
N GLY A 387 17.29 -11.56 8.25
CA GLY A 387 16.35 -11.84 7.18
C GLY A 387 16.59 -13.20 6.49
N ILE A 388 17.85 -13.54 6.27
CA ILE A 388 18.26 -14.82 5.68
C ILE A 388 17.87 -15.99 6.60
N ALA A 389 18.19 -15.87 7.89
CA ALA A 389 17.87 -16.90 8.88
C ALA A 389 16.34 -17.10 9.01
N TYR A 390 15.59 -16.00 9.04
CA TYR A 390 14.13 -16.06 9.12
C TYR A 390 13.50 -16.77 7.90
N LEU A 391 13.96 -16.49 6.68
CA LEU A 391 13.45 -17.18 5.48
C LEU A 391 13.69 -18.69 5.51
N LEU A 392 14.90 -19.11 5.93
CA LEU A 392 15.22 -20.54 6.04
C LEU A 392 14.39 -21.22 7.13
N GLU A 393 14.13 -20.53 8.24
CA GLU A 393 13.31 -21.03 9.34
C GLU A 393 11.85 -21.18 8.93
N GLN A 394 11.26 -20.17 8.28
CA GLN A 394 9.83 -20.17 7.92
C GLN A 394 9.49 -21.08 6.74
N GLU A 395 10.33 -21.11 5.71
CA GLU A 395 10.04 -21.82 4.47
C GLU A 395 10.55 -23.27 4.47
N TYR A 396 11.57 -23.56 5.27
CA TYR A 396 12.29 -24.85 5.23
C TYR A 396 12.51 -25.48 6.60
N ASP A 397 11.99 -24.93 7.70
CA ASP A 397 12.21 -25.36 9.08
C ASP A 397 13.72 -25.45 9.44
N ILE A 398 14.56 -24.61 8.85
CA ILE A 398 16.02 -24.60 9.06
C ILE A 398 16.42 -23.46 9.99
N SER A 399 16.71 -23.78 11.25
CA SER A 399 17.13 -22.82 12.26
C SER A 399 18.65 -22.79 12.39
N LEU A 400 19.31 -21.86 11.70
CA LEU A 400 20.76 -21.73 11.71
C LEU A 400 21.28 -21.23 13.07
N PRO A 401 22.36 -21.83 13.64
CA PRO A 401 23.06 -21.30 14.80
C PRO A 401 23.57 -19.87 14.57
N ARG A 402 23.57 -19.04 15.62
CA ARG A 402 23.87 -17.60 15.49
C ARG A 402 25.20 -17.28 14.79
N ARG A 403 26.26 -18.06 15.05
CA ARG A 403 27.56 -17.87 14.40
C ARG A 403 27.50 -18.23 12.92
N MET A 404 26.81 -19.32 12.60
CA MET A 404 26.56 -19.72 11.21
C MET A 404 25.71 -18.71 10.43
N GLN A 405 24.72 -18.06 11.07
CA GLN A 405 23.97 -16.98 10.44
C GLN A 405 24.89 -15.86 9.93
N ILE A 406 25.94 -15.54 10.68
CA ILE A 406 26.93 -14.53 10.30
C ILE A 406 27.74 -15.02 9.09
N GLU A 407 28.24 -16.25 9.13
CA GLU A 407 29.02 -16.83 8.03
C GLU A 407 28.20 -16.96 6.76
N PHE A 408 26.98 -17.53 6.86
CA PHE A 408 26.11 -17.72 5.71
C PHE A 408 25.62 -16.39 5.13
N SER A 409 25.42 -15.36 5.94
CA SER A 409 25.06 -14.04 5.43
C SER A 409 26.13 -13.43 4.52
N GLN A 410 27.41 -13.70 4.79
CA GLN A 410 28.51 -13.28 3.92
C GLN A 410 28.50 -14.03 2.57
N VAL A 411 28.16 -15.33 2.61
CA VAL A 411 28.01 -16.13 1.39
C VAL A 411 26.86 -15.60 0.51
N VAL A 412 25.70 -15.33 1.13
CA VAL A 412 24.54 -14.75 0.43
C VAL A 412 24.85 -13.35 -0.11
N GLN A 413 25.56 -12.52 0.69
CA GLN A 413 25.98 -11.19 0.26
C GLN A 413 26.87 -11.25 -0.99
N ALA A 414 27.89 -12.10 -0.97
CA ALA A 414 28.80 -12.26 -2.09
C ALA A 414 28.07 -12.73 -3.38
N GLU A 415 27.09 -13.64 -3.24
CA GLU A 415 26.30 -14.12 -4.37
C GLU A 415 25.34 -13.02 -4.89
N THR A 416 24.70 -12.27 -4.00
CA THR A 416 23.83 -11.14 -4.35
C THR A 416 24.60 -10.04 -5.08
N ASP A 417 25.80 -9.70 -4.59
CA ASP A 417 26.67 -8.70 -5.22
C ASP A 417 27.14 -9.17 -6.61
N ARG A 418 27.40 -10.48 -6.78
CA ARG A 418 27.78 -11.07 -8.05
C ARG A 418 26.65 -11.05 -9.09
N VAL A 419 25.42 -11.32 -8.67
CA VAL A 419 24.24 -11.42 -9.55
C VAL A 419 23.60 -10.06 -9.79
N GLY A 420 23.72 -9.13 -8.84
CA GLY A 420 23.10 -7.80 -8.89
C GLY A 420 21.58 -7.80 -8.71
N LEU A 421 21.00 -8.92 -8.27
CA LEU A 421 19.56 -9.11 -8.09
C LEU A 421 19.25 -9.60 -6.68
N GLU A 422 18.03 -9.35 -6.22
CA GLU A 422 17.50 -9.92 -4.97
C GLU A 422 17.37 -11.44 -5.07
N MET A 423 17.63 -12.13 -3.94
CA MET A 423 17.48 -13.58 -3.86
C MET A 423 16.18 -13.98 -3.17
N THR A 424 15.44 -14.89 -3.78
CA THR A 424 14.24 -15.51 -3.21
C THR A 424 14.61 -16.62 -2.21
N ALA A 425 13.65 -17.03 -1.35
CA ALA A 425 13.87 -18.13 -0.40
C ALA A 425 14.36 -19.44 -1.07
N PRO A 426 13.80 -19.89 -2.23
CA PRO A 426 14.35 -21.04 -2.94
C PRO A 426 15.80 -20.87 -3.41
N GLN A 427 16.19 -19.67 -3.84
CA GLN A 427 17.57 -19.40 -4.27
C GLN A 427 18.55 -19.41 -3.07
N ILE A 428 18.14 -18.87 -1.93
CA ILE A 428 18.91 -18.90 -0.69
C ILE A 428 19.08 -20.34 -0.19
N TYR A 429 18.02 -21.14 -0.23
CA TYR A 429 18.10 -22.55 0.12
C TYR A 429 18.98 -23.34 -0.84
N ALA A 430 18.88 -23.10 -2.15
CA ALA A 430 19.76 -23.70 -3.14
C ALA A 430 21.23 -23.32 -2.90
N LEU A 431 21.50 -22.09 -2.46
CA LEU A 431 22.83 -21.64 -2.07
C LEU A 431 23.33 -22.36 -0.82
N LEU A 432 22.48 -22.53 0.20
CA LEU A 432 22.80 -23.33 1.38
C LEU A 432 23.12 -24.79 1.00
N GLN A 433 22.32 -25.37 0.12
CA GLN A 433 22.57 -26.73 -0.37
C GLN A 433 23.92 -26.84 -1.07
N ARG A 434 24.21 -25.93 -2.01
CA ARG A 434 25.45 -25.93 -2.78
C ARG A 434 26.67 -25.77 -1.89
N GLU A 435 26.66 -24.81 -0.99
CA GLU A 435 27.83 -24.42 -0.20
C GLU A 435 28.08 -25.32 1.01
N TYR A 436 27.05 -25.94 1.59
CA TYR A 436 27.16 -26.71 2.82
C TYR A 436 26.73 -28.18 2.66
N LEU A 437 25.57 -28.48 2.11
CA LEU A 437 25.07 -29.85 2.06
C LEU A 437 25.72 -30.69 0.96
N GLN A 438 26.19 -30.05 -0.12
CA GLN A 438 26.87 -30.71 -1.23
C GLN A 438 28.38 -30.59 -1.18
N ALA A 439 28.95 -30.16 -0.05
CA ALA A 439 30.38 -30.06 0.17
C ALA A 439 31.00 -31.46 0.38
N ASN A 440 31.04 -32.28 -0.68
CA ASN A 440 31.43 -33.67 -0.66
C ASN A 440 32.86 -33.93 -1.26
N THR A 441 33.67 -32.90 -1.32
CA THR A 441 35.02 -32.98 -1.89
C THR A 441 36.02 -32.26 -0.96
N PRO A 442 37.16 -32.88 -0.60
CA PRO A 442 37.69 -34.13 -1.14
C PRO A 442 37.07 -35.41 -0.56
N TYR A 443 36.33 -35.36 0.56
CA TYR A 443 35.83 -36.55 1.24
C TYR A 443 34.32 -36.61 1.26
N ALA A 444 33.71 -37.75 0.87
CA ALA A 444 32.29 -38.01 1.02
C ALA A 444 32.02 -39.24 1.87
N LEU A 445 31.16 -39.11 2.88
CA LEU A 445 30.70 -40.21 3.72
C LEU A 445 29.91 -41.22 2.88
N VAL A 446 30.36 -42.47 2.80
CA VAL A 446 29.66 -43.55 2.06
C VAL A 446 28.81 -44.35 3.03
N SER A 447 29.41 -44.83 4.13
CA SER A 447 28.70 -45.59 5.17
C SER A 447 29.40 -45.42 6.52
N HIS A 448 28.69 -45.73 7.60
CA HIS A 448 29.28 -45.80 8.93
C HIS A 448 28.70 -46.95 9.73
N ARG A 449 29.47 -47.42 10.71
CA ARG A 449 29.05 -48.37 11.73
C ARG A 449 29.42 -47.80 13.10
N LEU A 450 28.43 -47.67 13.97
CA LEU A 450 28.59 -47.26 15.37
C LEU A 450 28.35 -48.47 16.26
N GLN A 451 29.28 -48.70 17.23
CA GLN A 451 29.13 -49.69 18.29
C GLN A 451 29.33 -48.98 19.63
N GLU A 452 28.38 -49.18 20.53
CA GLU A 452 28.42 -48.59 21.88
C GLU A 452 28.51 -49.73 22.91
N GLU A 453 29.51 -49.64 23.75
CA GLU A 453 29.75 -50.61 24.81
C GLU A 453 30.29 -49.94 26.07
N ASN A 454 29.59 -50.10 27.21
CA ASN A 454 30.00 -49.58 28.52
C ASN A 454 30.29 -48.07 28.54
N GLY A 455 29.56 -47.27 27.81
CA GLY A 455 29.74 -45.82 27.73
C GLY A 455 30.83 -45.34 26.77
N ASN A 456 31.47 -46.26 26.05
CA ASN A 456 32.44 -45.94 24.99
C ASN A 456 31.82 -46.21 23.61
N SER A 457 32.05 -45.31 22.66
CA SER A 457 31.66 -45.44 21.27
C SER A 457 32.86 -45.84 20.40
N SER A 458 32.66 -46.78 19.48
CA SER A 458 33.58 -47.13 18.43
C SER A 458 32.92 -46.86 17.08
N VAL A 459 33.56 -46.05 16.25
CA VAL A 459 33.06 -45.65 14.93
C VAL A 459 33.99 -46.16 13.85
N GLU A 460 33.41 -46.83 12.85
CA GLU A 460 34.05 -47.13 11.57
C GLU A 460 33.31 -46.35 10.49
N VAL A 461 34.03 -45.55 9.69
CA VAL A 461 33.48 -44.84 8.53
C VAL A 461 34.16 -45.27 7.25
N GLU A 462 33.35 -45.44 6.22
CA GLU A 462 33.79 -45.62 4.85
C GLU A 462 33.60 -44.30 4.09
N VAL A 463 34.70 -43.81 3.49
CA VAL A 463 34.78 -42.48 2.90
C VAL A 463 35.30 -42.60 1.47
N SER A 464 34.59 -42.04 0.49
CA SER A 464 35.11 -41.88 -0.85
C SER A 464 36.02 -40.64 -0.93
N SER A 465 37.18 -40.75 -1.61
CA SER A 465 38.08 -39.62 -1.81
C SER A 465 38.28 -39.34 -3.30
N LYS A 466 37.96 -38.14 -3.74
CA LYS A 466 38.26 -37.70 -5.11
C LYS A 466 39.77 -37.49 -5.25
N GLY A 467 40.42 -38.32 -6.09
CA GLY A 467 41.83 -38.20 -6.41
C GLY A 467 42.70 -39.40 -6.03
N GLN A 468 42.20 -40.41 -5.29
CA GLN A 468 42.95 -41.59 -4.87
C GLN A 468 42.45 -42.94 -5.42
N GLY A 469 41.83 -42.96 -6.60
CA GLY A 469 41.36 -44.18 -7.25
C GLY A 469 39.99 -44.68 -6.77
N GLU A 470 39.57 -45.89 -7.26
CA GLU A 470 38.22 -46.44 -7.03
C GLU A 470 38.01 -47.07 -5.62
N ASN A 471 38.99 -47.03 -4.73
CA ASN A 471 38.88 -47.65 -3.41
C ASN A 471 38.47 -46.63 -2.33
N ASN A 472 37.39 -46.92 -1.59
CA ASN A 472 36.98 -46.15 -0.43
C ASN A 472 38.02 -46.26 0.70
N LEU A 473 38.25 -45.14 1.39
CA LEU A 473 39.09 -45.12 2.62
C LEU A 473 38.24 -45.60 3.80
N ARG A 474 38.91 -46.24 4.79
CA ARG A 474 38.27 -46.62 6.04
C ARG A 474 39.00 -45.97 7.21
N TRP A 475 38.25 -45.26 8.02
CA TRP A 475 38.76 -44.64 9.23
C TRP A 475 38.03 -45.22 10.44
N ASN A 476 38.79 -45.48 11.52
CA ASN A 476 38.29 -46.06 12.74
C ASN A 476 38.72 -45.21 13.93
N GLY A 477 37.81 -44.95 14.85
CA GLY A 477 38.12 -44.21 16.07
C GLY A 477 37.29 -44.66 17.25
N LYS A 478 37.73 -44.25 18.44
CA LYS A 478 37.05 -44.54 19.72
C LYS A 478 36.97 -43.26 20.55
N GLY A 479 35.87 -43.09 21.28
CA GLY A 479 35.63 -41.95 22.15
C GLY A 479 34.45 -42.17 23.08
N ASN A 480 34.12 -41.17 23.89
CA ASN A 480 32.97 -41.22 24.82
C ASN A 480 31.61 -41.01 24.13
N GLY A 481 31.61 -40.70 22.84
CA GLY A 481 30.41 -40.54 22.00
C GLY A 481 30.75 -40.62 20.53
N ALA A 482 29.72 -40.70 19.67
CA ALA A 482 29.89 -40.93 18.25
C ALA A 482 30.76 -39.88 17.53
N LEU A 483 30.58 -38.59 17.84
CA LEU A 483 31.37 -37.51 17.24
C LEU A 483 32.83 -37.53 17.72
N GLU A 484 33.07 -37.74 19.01
CA GLU A 484 34.43 -37.86 19.56
C GLU A 484 35.18 -39.06 18.95
N ALA A 485 34.48 -40.20 18.83
CA ALA A 485 35.02 -41.39 18.18
C ALA A 485 35.35 -41.13 16.71
N LEU A 486 34.49 -40.42 15.97
CA LEU A 486 34.77 -40.06 14.58
C LEU A 486 35.99 -39.12 14.47
N VAL A 487 36.05 -38.07 15.28
CA VAL A 487 37.21 -37.14 15.34
C VAL A 487 38.53 -37.86 15.62
N ALA A 488 38.53 -38.78 16.58
CA ALA A 488 39.71 -39.56 16.91
C ALA A 488 40.19 -40.49 15.76
N GLY A 489 39.31 -40.85 14.84
CA GLY A 489 39.63 -41.67 13.67
C GLY A 489 40.06 -40.88 12.42
N LEU A 490 39.96 -39.56 12.43
CA LEU A 490 40.33 -38.74 11.27
C LEU A 490 41.85 -38.66 11.07
N PRO A 491 42.35 -38.69 9.83
CA PRO A 491 43.77 -38.54 9.53
C PRO A 491 44.29 -37.09 9.64
N ILE A 492 43.41 -36.15 9.91
CA ILE A 492 43.65 -34.71 9.95
C ILE A 492 43.24 -34.19 11.33
N PRO A 493 44.09 -33.41 12.03
CA PRO A 493 43.72 -32.83 13.31
C PRO A 493 42.56 -31.87 13.20
N VAL A 494 41.46 -32.13 13.92
CA VAL A 494 40.29 -31.30 13.96
C VAL A 494 39.82 -31.06 15.39
N GLU A 495 39.20 -29.92 15.63
CA GLU A 495 38.59 -29.52 16.89
C GLU A 495 37.17 -29.05 16.65
N ILE A 496 36.18 -29.67 17.30
CA ILE A 496 34.77 -29.20 17.27
C ILE A 496 34.65 -28.04 18.24
N MET A 497 34.28 -26.86 17.71
CA MET A 497 34.13 -25.62 18.47
C MET A 497 32.70 -25.43 18.96
N ASP A 498 31.71 -25.88 18.18
CA ASP A 498 30.28 -25.80 18.51
C ASP A 498 29.50 -26.89 17.78
N TYR A 499 28.42 -27.35 18.41
CA TYR A 499 27.52 -28.37 17.86
C TYR A 499 26.08 -28.00 18.21
N ASN A 500 25.21 -27.98 17.20
CA ASN A 500 23.79 -27.75 17.35
C ASN A 500 23.02 -28.70 16.45
N GLU A 501 21.79 -29.03 16.88
CA GLU A 501 20.88 -29.89 16.12
C GLU A 501 19.42 -29.50 16.36
N HIS A 502 18.57 -29.79 15.41
CA HIS A 502 17.10 -29.70 15.56
C HIS A 502 16.38 -30.60 14.54
N ALA A 503 15.08 -30.83 14.76
CA ALA A 503 14.25 -31.58 13.84
C ALA A 503 13.70 -30.66 12.74
N ILE A 504 13.70 -31.11 11.48
CA ILE A 504 13.02 -30.52 10.34
C ILE A 504 11.72 -31.32 10.10
N GLY A 505 10.57 -30.62 10.16
CA GLY A 505 9.26 -31.26 10.06
C GLY A 505 8.80 -31.91 11.36
N ALA A 506 7.68 -32.63 11.32
CA ALA A 506 7.04 -33.24 12.48
C ALA A 506 6.73 -34.73 12.27
N GLY A 507 6.65 -35.49 13.38
CA GLY A 507 6.29 -36.89 13.39
C GLY A 507 7.41 -37.85 13.03
N THR A 508 7.08 -39.09 12.63
CA THR A 508 8.03 -40.19 12.39
C THR A 508 8.88 -40.02 11.13
N HIS A 509 8.57 -39.03 10.28
CA HIS A 509 9.32 -38.72 9.05
C HIS A 509 10.15 -37.44 9.18
N ALA A 510 10.27 -36.87 10.40
CA ALA A 510 11.12 -35.73 10.64
C ALA A 510 12.59 -36.08 10.34
N LYS A 511 13.31 -35.15 9.72
CA LYS A 511 14.74 -35.26 9.51
C LYS A 511 15.47 -34.49 10.60
N ALA A 512 16.69 -34.89 10.89
CA ALA A 512 17.60 -34.14 11.76
C ALA A 512 18.48 -33.24 10.93
N ALA A 513 18.58 -31.95 11.31
CA ALA A 513 19.59 -31.03 10.84
C ALA A 513 20.68 -30.91 11.92
N ALA A 514 21.91 -31.12 11.55
CA ALA A 514 23.08 -30.97 12.43
C ALA A 514 24.01 -29.87 11.88
N TYR A 515 24.59 -29.08 12.78
CA TYR A 515 25.49 -27.97 12.48
C TYR A 515 26.75 -28.13 13.32
N ILE A 516 27.91 -28.11 12.69
CA ILE A 516 29.20 -28.23 13.37
C ILE A 516 30.07 -27.03 12.97
N GLU A 517 30.57 -26.32 13.97
CA GLU A 517 31.70 -25.40 13.80
C GLU A 517 33.01 -26.17 14.05
N LEU A 518 33.83 -26.30 13.03
CA LEU A 518 35.04 -27.13 13.03
C LEU A 518 36.28 -26.27 12.76
N ARG A 519 37.33 -26.47 13.58
CA ARG A 519 38.66 -25.96 13.31
C ARG A 519 39.54 -27.09 12.81
N VAL A 520 40.18 -26.91 11.65
CA VAL A 520 41.06 -27.89 11.00
C VAL A 520 42.50 -27.38 11.07
N ASN A 521 43.47 -28.22 11.50
CA ASN A 521 44.89 -27.87 11.62
C ASN A 521 45.17 -26.58 12.42
N GLY A 522 44.28 -26.18 13.33
CA GLY A 522 44.44 -24.95 14.11
C GLY A 522 44.07 -23.66 13.36
N GLU A 523 43.59 -23.75 12.13
CA GLU A 523 43.18 -22.62 11.31
C GLU A 523 41.82 -22.00 11.71
N ARG A 524 41.28 -21.11 10.88
CA ARG A 524 39.98 -20.50 11.12
C ARG A 524 38.85 -21.54 11.14
N ALA A 525 38.00 -21.46 12.15
CA ALA A 525 36.83 -22.32 12.23
C ALA A 525 35.82 -22.03 11.11
N VAL A 526 35.24 -23.08 10.57
CA VAL A 526 34.20 -23.06 9.52
C VAL A 526 33.01 -23.92 9.92
N HIS A 527 31.82 -23.57 9.43
CA HIS A 527 30.62 -24.37 9.68
C HIS A 527 30.39 -25.42 8.59
N GLY A 528 29.82 -26.55 9.00
CA GLY A 528 29.28 -27.57 8.13
C GLY A 528 27.86 -27.93 8.54
N VAL A 529 27.06 -28.40 7.57
CA VAL A 529 25.67 -28.79 7.76
C VAL A 529 25.44 -30.20 7.24
N GLY A 530 24.69 -30.99 7.99
CA GLY A 530 24.23 -32.31 7.57
C GLY A 530 22.74 -32.46 7.85
N ILE A 531 22.02 -33.04 6.92
CA ILE A 531 20.58 -33.36 7.06
C ILE A 531 20.40 -34.85 6.74
N ASP A 532 19.75 -35.56 7.64
CA ASP A 532 19.44 -37.00 7.47
C ASP A 532 18.26 -37.41 8.36
N GLU A 533 17.65 -38.55 8.08
CA GLU A 533 16.64 -39.17 8.95
C GLU A 533 17.27 -39.68 10.27
N ASN A 534 18.55 -40.02 10.24
CA ASN A 534 19.32 -40.45 11.39
C ASN A 534 20.22 -39.31 11.89
N ILE A 535 20.06 -38.92 13.16
CA ILE A 535 20.81 -37.82 13.77
C ILE A 535 22.34 -38.03 13.75
N THR A 536 22.81 -39.27 13.97
CA THR A 536 24.23 -39.58 13.90
C THR A 536 24.79 -39.40 12.49
N THR A 537 24.03 -39.85 11.47
CA THR A 537 24.38 -39.64 10.08
C THR A 537 24.37 -38.15 9.71
N ALA A 538 23.38 -37.39 10.19
CA ALA A 538 23.35 -35.94 10.00
C ALA A 538 24.57 -35.25 10.61
N SER A 539 24.94 -35.61 11.82
CA SER A 539 26.12 -35.09 12.52
C SER A 539 27.43 -35.43 11.79
N PHE A 540 27.59 -36.65 11.29
CA PHE A 540 28.75 -37.04 10.51
C PHE A 540 28.82 -36.30 9.18
N LYS A 541 27.70 -36.14 8.47
CA LYS A 541 27.61 -35.30 7.27
C LYS A 541 27.98 -33.85 7.53
N ALA A 542 27.55 -33.28 8.67
CA ALA A 542 27.92 -31.93 9.08
C ALA A 542 29.42 -31.78 9.30
N LEU A 543 30.05 -32.78 9.96
CA LEU A 543 31.50 -32.78 10.18
C LEU A 543 32.26 -32.87 8.85
N PHE A 544 31.89 -33.78 7.95
CA PHE A 544 32.50 -33.88 6.62
C PHE A 544 32.31 -32.64 5.78
N SER A 545 31.12 -32.00 5.87
CA SER A 545 30.86 -30.72 5.23
C SER A 545 31.82 -29.64 5.70
N ALA A 546 31.98 -29.45 7.01
CA ALA A 546 32.91 -28.48 7.58
C ALA A 546 34.39 -28.81 7.20
N LEU A 547 34.79 -30.08 7.29
CA LEU A 547 36.12 -30.52 6.91
C LEU A 547 36.45 -30.19 5.45
N ASN A 548 35.56 -30.56 4.54
CA ASN A 548 35.72 -30.30 3.11
C ASN A 548 35.77 -28.81 2.78
N ARG A 549 34.92 -28.02 3.42
CA ARG A 549 34.90 -26.55 3.23
C ARG A 549 36.19 -25.91 3.72
N SER A 550 36.74 -26.36 4.85
CA SER A 550 38.02 -25.89 5.33
C SER A 550 39.15 -26.23 4.35
N LEU A 551 39.21 -27.48 3.85
CA LEU A 551 40.24 -27.93 2.90
C LEU A 551 40.11 -27.32 1.49
N SER A 552 38.95 -26.81 1.13
CA SER A 552 38.68 -26.17 -0.18
C SER A 552 38.94 -24.68 -0.20
N GLN A 553 39.11 -24.03 0.95
CA GLN A 553 39.45 -22.60 1.01
C GLN A 553 40.96 -22.42 0.64
N PRO A 554 41.28 -21.55 -0.35
CA PRO A 554 42.68 -21.22 -0.57
C PRO A 554 43.25 -20.54 0.67
N GLU A 555 44.48 -20.90 1.06
CA GLU A 555 45.21 -20.24 2.16
C GLU A 555 45.06 -18.72 2.05
N ALA A 556 44.39 -18.11 3.02
CA ALA A 556 44.36 -16.66 3.14
C ALA A 556 45.80 -16.24 3.47
N LYS A 557 46.54 -15.75 2.47
CA LYS A 557 47.82 -15.11 2.72
C LYS A 557 47.59 -14.01 3.76
N ALA A 558 48.23 -14.19 4.93
CA ALA A 558 48.30 -13.18 5.95
C ALA A 558 48.81 -11.87 5.33
N ALA A 559 48.00 -10.83 5.30
CA ALA A 559 48.36 -9.46 4.99
C ALA A 559 48.43 -8.65 6.29
#